data_ab4d964a9834de0d115ddcdc5b3105c4
#
_entry.id   ab4d964a9834de0d115ddcdc5b3105c4
#
_cell.length_a   1.000
_cell.length_b   1.000
_cell.length_c   1.000
_cell.angle_alpha   90.00
_cell.angle_beta   90.00
_cell.angle_gamma   90.00
#
_symmetry.space_group_name_H-M   'P 1'
#
loop_
_entity.id
_entity.type
_entity.pdbx_description
1 polymer ?
#
loop_
_entity_poly.entity_id
_entity_poly.type
_entity_poly.pdbx_seq_one_letter_code
_entity_poly.pdbx_strand_id
1 'polypeptide(L)'
;YSFTAGGVGEHQFSGYILMHNAKGDVLRRNFLQKYSVIPAPNTATVAADMMNVLYAGFHNPISISVPGVPANAISASMSGGSFISKGNGHFVAVPSAVGKDVTITVTARDKGQTRTMPPFVFHVRKLPDPTAYLALGTNRYRGGALSKASLMGATGIHAAIDDGLLDIPFKVLSFETVFFDNMGNAVPLASAGANFSERQREEFRRLSRNRRFYISHIKAVGPDGITRNLSAAMEVIVR
;
A
#
# COMPACT_ATOMS: atom_id res chain seq x y z
N TYR A 1 40.14 33.81 3.54
CA TYR A 1 39.64 34.05 4.88
C TYR A 1 38.62 32.98 5.26
N SER A 2 38.78 32.30 6.37
CA SER A 2 37.86 31.34 6.92
C SER A 2 37.36 31.78 8.28
N PHE A 3 36.13 31.52 8.62
CA PHE A 3 35.52 31.81 9.91
C PHE A 3 34.61 30.67 10.35
N THR A 4 34.41 30.56 11.65
CA THR A 4 33.46 29.60 12.21
C THR A 4 32.06 30.22 12.18
N ALA A 5 31.10 29.48 11.62
CA ALA A 5 29.71 29.91 11.61
C ALA A 5 29.17 30.01 13.04
N GLY A 6 28.31 30.98 13.29
CA GLY A 6 27.60 31.15 14.56
C GLY A 6 26.52 30.07 14.80
N GLY A 7 25.67 30.27 15.81
CA GLY A 7 24.52 29.40 16.06
C GLY A 7 23.50 29.43 14.93
N VAL A 8 22.47 28.55 15.02
CA VAL A 8 21.38 28.45 14.04
C VAL A 8 20.64 29.79 13.90
N GLY A 9 20.41 30.22 12.66
CA GLY A 9 19.70 31.45 12.35
C GLY A 9 20.32 32.26 11.20
N GLU A 10 19.79 33.44 10.95
CA GLU A 10 20.35 34.38 9.98
C GLU A 10 21.46 35.20 10.62
N HIS A 11 22.58 35.29 9.96
CA HIS A 11 23.75 35.99 10.37
C HIS A 11 24.25 36.90 9.25
N GLN A 12 25.03 37.88 9.63
CA GLN A 12 25.72 38.74 8.67
C GLN A 12 27.15 38.99 9.12
N PHE A 13 28.06 39.10 8.19
CA PHE A 13 29.37 39.62 8.44
C PHE A 13 29.67 40.77 7.49
N SER A 14 30.42 41.73 7.98
CA SER A 14 30.85 42.88 7.22
C SER A 14 32.38 43.01 7.24
N GLY A 15 32.90 43.60 6.24
CA GLY A 15 34.33 43.83 6.12
C GLY A 15 34.62 44.91 5.09
N TYR A 16 35.87 45.05 4.79
CA TYR A 16 36.29 45.94 3.71
C TYR A 16 37.43 45.34 2.91
N ILE A 17 37.48 45.70 1.66
CA ILE A 17 38.55 45.32 0.74
C ILE A 17 39.39 46.59 0.51
N LEU A 18 40.69 46.50 0.72
CA LEU A 18 41.65 47.53 0.37
C LEU A 18 42.23 47.21 -1.01
N MET A 19 42.15 48.18 -1.91
CA MET A 19 42.71 48.08 -3.25
C MET A 19 43.64 49.31 -3.46
N HIS A 20 44.76 49.09 -4.14
CA HIS A 20 45.60 50.16 -4.60
C HIS A 20 45.23 50.54 -6.03
N ASN A 21 45.03 51.83 -6.29
CA ASN A 21 44.85 52.28 -7.66
C ASN A 21 46.20 52.40 -8.38
N ALA A 22 46.17 52.69 -9.68
CA ALA A 22 47.41 52.85 -10.47
C ALA A 22 48.31 54.00 -10.02
N LYS A 23 47.83 54.91 -9.14
CA LYS A 23 48.57 55.99 -8.57
C LYS A 23 49.13 55.73 -7.16
N GLY A 24 48.85 54.52 -6.63
CA GLY A 24 49.27 54.11 -5.28
C GLY A 24 48.28 54.47 -4.16
N ASP A 25 47.17 55.13 -4.43
CA ASP A 25 46.17 55.44 -3.41
C ASP A 25 45.41 54.22 -2.97
N VAL A 26 45.12 54.19 -1.66
CA VAL A 26 44.35 53.08 -1.06
C VAL A 26 42.86 53.38 -1.17
N LEU A 27 42.17 52.55 -1.93
CA LEU A 27 40.71 52.55 -2.01
C LEU A 27 40.12 51.48 -1.09
N ARG A 28 39.26 51.91 -0.16
CA ARG A 28 38.54 51.04 0.76
C ARG A 28 37.11 50.84 0.26
N ARG A 29 36.72 49.56 0.02
CA ARG A 29 35.35 49.16 -0.31
C ARG A 29 34.78 48.31 0.80
N ASN A 30 33.71 48.79 1.47
CA ASN A 30 33.00 48.03 2.47
C ASN A 30 32.08 47.02 1.79
N PHE A 31 31.90 45.81 2.38
CA PHE A 31 30.92 44.86 1.98
C PHE A 31 30.16 44.33 3.19
N LEU A 32 28.94 43.88 2.95
CA LEU A 32 28.06 43.20 3.90
C LEU A 32 27.56 41.92 3.22
N GLN A 33 27.82 40.78 3.85
CA GLN A 33 27.33 39.47 3.35
C GLN A 33 26.41 38.86 4.40
N LYS A 34 25.24 38.40 3.96
CA LYS A 34 24.29 37.60 4.78
C LYS A 34 24.46 36.12 4.49
N TYR A 35 24.33 35.30 5.53
CA TYR A 35 24.32 33.88 5.45
C TYR A 35 23.36 33.27 6.48
N SER A 36 22.81 32.10 6.22
CA SER A 36 21.95 31.35 7.15
C SER A 36 22.66 30.11 7.63
N VAL A 37 22.63 29.89 8.92
CA VAL A 37 23.05 28.62 9.56
C VAL A 37 21.80 27.79 9.81
N ILE A 38 21.67 26.69 9.14
CA ILE A 38 20.60 25.73 9.35
C ILE A 38 21.05 24.66 10.33
N PRO A 39 20.17 24.13 11.20
CA PRO A 39 20.53 23.03 12.09
C PRO A 39 20.94 21.82 11.29
N ALA A 40 21.88 21.06 11.81
CA ALA A 40 22.16 19.72 11.27
C ALA A 40 20.88 18.87 11.36
N PRO A 41 20.54 18.06 10.35
CA PRO A 41 19.38 17.17 10.42
C PRO A 41 19.50 16.26 11.64
N ASN A 42 18.56 16.38 12.60
CA ASN A 42 18.51 15.52 13.79
C ASN A 42 17.74 14.20 13.54
N THR A 43 17.38 13.92 12.30
CA THR A 43 16.60 12.75 11.94
C THR A 43 17.50 11.65 11.42
N ALA A 44 17.50 10.51 12.12
CA ALA A 44 18.02 9.27 11.57
C ALA A 44 16.92 8.66 10.66
N THR A 45 17.29 8.20 9.48
CA THR A 45 16.42 7.35 8.67
C THR A 45 16.66 5.90 9.10
N VAL A 46 15.63 5.27 9.65
CA VAL A 46 15.65 3.84 9.98
C VAL A 46 14.87 3.11 8.90
N ALA A 47 15.49 2.18 8.21
CA ALA A 47 14.86 1.33 7.20
C ALA A 47 14.90 -0.12 7.68
N ALA A 48 13.79 -0.84 7.50
CA ALA A 48 13.74 -2.29 7.64
C ALA A 48 13.86 -2.89 6.24
N ASP A 49 15.09 -3.13 5.78
CA ASP A 49 15.37 -3.49 4.39
C ASP A 49 14.58 -4.71 3.89
N MET A 50 14.34 -5.69 4.76
CA MET A 50 13.51 -6.85 4.45
C MET A 50 12.02 -6.52 4.30
N MET A 51 11.58 -5.34 4.76
CA MET A 51 10.18 -4.88 4.70
C MET A 51 9.93 -3.93 3.51
N ASN A 52 10.95 -3.66 2.70
CA ASN A 52 10.80 -2.90 1.46
C ASN A 52 10.08 -3.74 0.40
N VAL A 53 8.77 -3.95 0.60
CA VAL A 53 7.92 -4.79 -0.26
C VAL A 53 6.89 -3.94 -0.98
N LEU A 54 6.72 -4.19 -2.27
CA LEU A 54 5.61 -3.72 -3.09
C LEU A 54 4.83 -4.90 -3.64
N TYR A 55 3.53 -4.73 -3.84
CA TYR A 55 2.67 -5.76 -4.42
C TYR A 55 2.47 -5.52 -5.92
N ALA A 56 2.73 -6.55 -6.73
CA ALA A 56 2.56 -6.49 -8.19
C ALA A 56 1.11 -6.24 -8.58
N GLY A 57 0.89 -5.39 -9.60
CA GLY A 57 -0.44 -5.04 -10.10
C GLY A 57 -1.32 -4.25 -9.13
N PHE A 58 -0.84 -4.00 -7.91
CA PHE A 58 -1.53 -3.24 -6.89
C PHE A 58 -1.03 -1.79 -6.84
N HIS A 59 -1.89 -0.86 -6.48
CA HIS A 59 -1.57 0.54 -6.28
C HIS A 59 -0.92 0.75 -4.90
N ASN A 60 0.41 0.63 -4.83
CA ASN A 60 1.15 0.82 -3.58
C ASN A 60 1.39 2.31 -3.34
N PRO A 61 0.85 2.91 -2.26
CA PRO A 61 1.10 4.31 -1.93
C PRO A 61 2.53 4.49 -1.42
N ILE A 62 3.24 5.50 -1.93
CA ILE A 62 4.60 5.86 -1.56
C ILE A 62 4.62 7.35 -1.19
N SER A 63 5.24 7.67 -0.07
CA SER A 63 5.52 9.06 0.33
C SER A 63 7.02 9.31 0.30
N ILE A 64 7.43 10.38 -0.38
CA ILE A 64 8.84 10.78 -0.53
C ILE A 64 9.00 12.18 0.03
N SER A 65 9.98 12.34 0.92
CA SER A 65 10.41 13.63 1.41
C SER A 65 11.92 13.74 1.38
N VAL A 66 12.43 14.93 1.04
CA VAL A 66 13.86 15.23 1.05
C VAL A 66 14.07 16.44 1.95
N PRO A 67 14.89 16.32 3.01
CA PRO A 67 15.13 17.45 3.92
C PRO A 67 15.62 18.69 3.19
N GLY A 68 14.98 19.83 3.49
CA GLY A 68 15.32 21.12 2.89
C GLY A 68 14.84 21.35 1.47
N VAL A 69 14.08 20.40 0.87
CA VAL A 69 13.55 20.52 -0.49
C VAL A 69 12.02 20.52 -0.45
N PRO A 70 11.36 21.51 -1.05
CA PRO A 70 9.90 21.54 -1.13
C PRO A 70 9.38 20.36 -1.99
N ALA A 71 8.22 19.82 -1.65
CA ALA A 71 7.67 18.61 -2.27
C ALA A 71 7.47 18.74 -3.79
N ASN A 72 7.16 19.93 -4.30
CA ASN A 72 7.01 20.23 -5.72
C ASN A 72 8.33 20.23 -6.50
N ALA A 73 9.46 20.26 -5.81
CA ALA A 73 10.80 20.18 -6.40
C ALA A 73 11.39 18.75 -6.32
N ILE A 74 10.59 17.77 -5.86
CA ILE A 74 10.94 16.36 -5.81
C ILE A 74 10.31 15.65 -7.01
N SER A 75 11.10 14.91 -7.77
CA SER A 75 10.66 13.98 -8.80
C SER A 75 11.21 12.59 -8.50
N ALA A 76 10.47 11.56 -8.90
CA ALA A 76 10.91 10.20 -8.72
C ALA A 76 10.43 9.31 -9.87
N SER A 77 11.17 8.25 -10.12
CA SER A 77 10.88 7.25 -11.13
C SER A 77 11.11 5.85 -10.57
N MET A 78 10.47 4.85 -11.15
CA MET A 78 10.61 3.45 -10.78
C MET A 78 10.94 2.60 -12.00
N SER A 79 11.83 1.64 -11.84
CA SER A 79 12.06 0.58 -12.83
C SER A 79 10.98 -0.50 -12.72
N GLY A 80 10.61 -1.15 -13.84
CA GLY A 80 9.78 -2.37 -13.82
C GLY A 80 8.30 -2.18 -13.47
N GLY A 81 7.71 -1.05 -13.87
CA GLY A 81 6.27 -0.78 -13.68
C GLY A 81 5.92 0.68 -13.90
N SER A 82 4.74 1.10 -13.48
CA SER A 82 4.33 2.50 -13.52
C SER A 82 4.50 3.18 -12.17
N PHE A 83 4.90 4.46 -12.20
CA PHE A 83 5.10 5.29 -11.01
C PHE A 83 4.42 6.65 -11.22
N ILE A 84 3.34 6.87 -10.50
CA ILE A 84 2.40 7.96 -10.76
C ILE A 84 2.50 8.99 -9.64
N SER A 85 2.86 10.23 -9.96
CA SER A 85 2.84 11.33 -8.97
C SER A 85 1.39 11.74 -8.66
N LYS A 86 1.11 11.91 -7.39
CA LYS A 86 -0.16 12.46 -6.85
C LYS A 86 0.00 13.87 -6.29
N GLY A 87 1.21 14.43 -6.41
CA GLY A 87 1.57 15.74 -5.85
C GLY A 87 1.99 15.69 -4.39
N ASN A 88 2.59 16.77 -3.91
CA ASN A 88 3.00 16.94 -2.51
C ASN A 88 3.88 15.82 -1.94
N GLY A 89 4.75 15.22 -2.77
CA GLY A 89 5.61 14.11 -2.36
C GLY A 89 4.92 12.75 -2.28
N HIS A 90 3.65 12.65 -2.69
CA HIS A 90 2.92 11.38 -2.74
C HIS A 90 2.95 10.78 -4.14
N PHE A 91 3.17 9.48 -4.20
CA PHE A 91 3.26 8.69 -5.43
C PHE A 91 2.49 7.38 -5.27
N VAL A 92 2.19 6.75 -6.39
CA VAL A 92 1.65 5.38 -6.45
C VAL A 92 2.57 4.54 -7.31
N ALA A 93 3.11 3.48 -6.73
CA ALA A 93 3.92 2.49 -7.43
C ALA A 93 3.06 1.30 -7.84
N VAL A 94 3.13 0.90 -9.11
CA VAL A 94 2.43 -0.28 -9.63
C VAL A 94 3.46 -1.16 -10.36
N PRO A 95 4.17 -2.04 -9.63
CA PRO A 95 5.11 -2.98 -10.24
C PRO A 95 4.39 -3.97 -11.14
N SER A 96 5.02 -4.35 -12.27
CA SER A 96 4.40 -5.20 -13.28
C SER A 96 4.64 -6.70 -13.08
N ALA A 97 5.67 -7.10 -12.33
CA ALA A 97 6.09 -8.51 -12.25
C ALA A 97 6.46 -8.95 -10.84
N VAL A 98 5.91 -10.07 -10.40
CA VAL A 98 6.23 -10.72 -9.12
C VAL A 98 7.64 -11.33 -9.17
N GLY A 99 8.37 -11.28 -8.04
CA GLY A 99 9.67 -11.92 -7.86
C GLY A 99 10.84 -11.17 -8.49
N LYS A 100 10.61 -9.98 -9.04
CA LYS A 100 11.65 -9.07 -9.52
C LYS A 100 11.73 -7.85 -8.62
N ASP A 101 12.94 -7.43 -8.30
CA ASP A 101 13.15 -6.19 -7.59
C ASP A 101 12.90 -5.00 -8.50
N VAL A 102 12.35 -3.94 -7.94
CA VAL A 102 12.22 -2.64 -8.59
C VAL A 102 13.03 -1.61 -7.82
N THR A 103 13.52 -0.63 -8.55
CA THR A 103 14.33 0.45 -8.00
C THR A 103 13.60 1.77 -8.14
N ILE A 104 13.44 2.50 -7.06
CA ILE A 104 12.93 3.87 -7.06
C ILE A 104 14.11 4.83 -6.96
N THR A 105 14.22 5.70 -7.95
CA THR A 105 15.24 6.77 -8.01
C THR A 105 14.56 8.11 -7.74
N VAL A 106 15.07 8.84 -6.77
CA VAL A 106 14.56 10.14 -6.35
C VAL A 106 15.52 11.24 -6.79
N THR A 107 14.97 12.28 -7.39
CA THR A 107 15.71 13.47 -7.83
C THR A 107 15.11 14.71 -7.19
N ALA A 108 15.93 15.50 -6.55
CA ALA A 108 15.56 16.76 -5.92
C ALA A 108 16.20 17.95 -6.67
N ARG A 109 15.42 19.00 -6.92
CA ARG A 109 15.90 20.24 -7.51
C ARG A 109 15.89 21.33 -6.45
N ASP A 110 17.07 21.83 -6.09
CA ASP A 110 17.22 22.93 -5.14
C ASP A 110 18.09 24.04 -5.76
N LYS A 111 17.60 25.28 -5.72
CA LYS A 111 18.31 26.49 -6.20
C LYS A 111 18.96 26.34 -7.57
N GLY A 112 18.28 25.66 -8.51
CA GLY A 112 18.77 25.43 -9.86
C GLY A 112 19.72 24.22 -10.00
N GLN A 113 20.11 23.58 -8.92
CA GLN A 113 20.89 22.34 -8.94
C GLN A 113 19.99 21.13 -8.83
N THR A 114 20.29 20.09 -9.61
CA THR A 114 19.61 18.81 -9.57
C THR A 114 20.49 17.80 -8.85
N ARG A 115 19.97 17.16 -7.80
CA ARG A 115 20.66 16.14 -7.01
C ARG A 115 19.87 14.83 -7.06
N THR A 116 20.49 13.76 -7.51
CA THR A 116 19.92 12.41 -7.50
C THR A 116 20.33 11.71 -6.22
N MET A 117 19.35 11.13 -5.53
CA MET A 117 19.57 10.37 -4.30
C MET A 117 20.03 8.93 -4.62
N PRO A 118 20.66 8.23 -3.69
CA PRO A 118 20.88 6.80 -3.80
C PRO A 118 19.58 6.07 -4.12
N PRO A 119 19.61 5.03 -4.96
CA PRO A 119 18.42 4.28 -5.34
C PRO A 119 17.88 3.46 -4.16
N PHE A 120 16.56 3.35 -4.08
CA PHE A 120 15.86 2.51 -3.10
C PHE A 120 15.35 1.25 -3.79
N VAL A 121 15.72 0.09 -3.30
CA VAL A 121 15.32 -1.21 -3.85
C VAL A 121 14.12 -1.75 -3.08
N PHE A 122 13.11 -2.24 -3.81
CA PHE A 122 11.91 -2.87 -3.28
C PHE A 122 11.73 -4.26 -3.88
N HIS A 123 11.39 -5.23 -3.04
CA HIS A 123 11.03 -6.57 -3.44
C HIS A 123 9.58 -6.64 -3.88
N VAL A 124 9.32 -7.18 -5.07
CA VAL A 124 7.95 -7.28 -5.57
C VAL A 124 7.37 -8.65 -5.24
N ARG A 125 6.24 -8.66 -4.53
CA ARG A 125 5.51 -9.85 -4.11
C ARG A 125 4.10 -9.87 -4.70
N LYS A 126 3.47 -11.06 -4.75
CA LYS A 126 2.04 -11.16 -4.97
C LYS A 126 1.28 -10.71 -3.72
N LEU A 127 0.08 -10.16 -3.88
CA LEU A 127 -0.82 -9.96 -2.73
C LEU A 127 -1.06 -11.29 -2.02
N PRO A 128 -1.19 -11.31 -0.68
CA PRO A 128 -1.61 -12.50 0.07
C PRO A 128 -2.95 -13.05 -0.44
N ASP A 129 -3.24 -14.30 -0.13
CA ASP A 129 -4.52 -14.89 -0.47
C ASP A 129 -5.61 -14.35 0.50
N PRO A 130 -6.80 -13.96 -0.01
CA PRO A 130 -7.86 -13.43 0.81
C PRO A 130 -8.56 -14.52 1.62
N THR A 131 -9.24 -14.12 2.67
CA THR A 131 -10.15 -14.98 3.44
C THR A 131 -11.58 -14.75 2.98
N ALA A 132 -12.32 -15.84 2.75
CA ALA A 132 -13.74 -15.78 2.42
C ALA A 132 -14.58 -15.56 3.68
N TYR A 133 -15.70 -14.84 3.54
CA TYR A 133 -16.64 -14.58 4.63
C TYR A 133 -18.07 -14.31 4.11
N LEU A 134 -19.07 -14.49 5.00
CA LEU A 134 -20.41 -13.93 4.83
C LEU A 134 -20.48 -12.57 5.51
N ALA A 135 -21.01 -11.57 4.81
CA ALA A 135 -21.29 -10.26 5.41
C ALA A 135 -22.60 -10.32 6.19
N LEU A 136 -22.55 -10.13 7.50
CA LEU A 136 -23.69 -10.08 8.40
C LEU A 136 -23.74 -8.70 9.08
N GLY A 137 -24.31 -7.71 8.40
CA GLY A 137 -24.16 -6.32 8.79
C GLY A 137 -22.69 -5.90 8.72
N THR A 138 -22.13 -5.45 9.84
CA THR A 138 -20.71 -5.07 9.97
C THR A 138 -19.78 -6.25 10.28
N ASN A 139 -20.35 -7.43 10.61
CA ASN A 139 -19.56 -8.59 11.01
C ASN A 139 -19.19 -9.46 9.80
N ARG A 140 -17.94 -9.93 9.77
CA ARG A 140 -17.42 -10.89 8.81
C ARG A 140 -17.46 -12.30 9.42
N TYR A 141 -18.48 -13.10 9.06
CA TYR A 141 -18.60 -14.46 9.52
C TYR A 141 -17.76 -15.41 8.65
N ARG A 142 -16.90 -16.21 9.27
CA ARG A 142 -15.92 -17.08 8.60
C ARG A 142 -16.13 -18.57 8.88
N GLY A 143 -17.23 -18.94 9.52
CA GLY A 143 -17.58 -20.32 9.81
C GLY A 143 -18.05 -20.54 11.24
N GLY A 144 -18.61 -21.74 11.50
CA GLY A 144 -19.15 -22.17 12.77
C GLY A 144 -20.68 -22.07 12.84
N ALA A 145 -21.18 -21.74 14.03
CA ALA A 145 -22.62 -21.68 14.27
C ALA A 145 -23.23 -20.37 13.75
N LEU A 146 -24.33 -20.49 12.98
CA LEU A 146 -25.03 -19.37 12.37
C LEU A 146 -26.54 -19.54 12.53
N SER A 147 -27.27 -18.50 12.91
CA SER A 147 -28.75 -18.56 12.95
C SER A 147 -29.31 -18.69 11.53
N LYS A 148 -30.41 -19.45 11.40
CA LYS A 148 -31.09 -19.61 10.10
C LYS A 148 -31.54 -18.25 9.54
N ALA A 149 -31.98 -17.33 10.39
CA ALA A 149 -32.35 -15.97 9.99
C ALA A 149 -31.17 -15.19 9.38
N SER A 150 -29.99 -15.27 10.01
CA SER A 150 -28.78 -14.62 9.51
C SER A 150 -28.32 -15.27 8.18
N LEU A 151 -28.39 -16.59 8.06
CA LEU A 151 -28.10 -17.31 6.81
C LEU A 151 -29.02 -16.88 5.67
N MET A 152 -30.32 -16.78 5.93
CA MET A 152 -31.31 -16.36 4.93
C MET A 152 -31.15 -14.89 4.54
N GLY A 153 -30.66 -14.05 5.44
CA GLY A 153 -30.36 -12.64 5.18
C GLY A 153 -29.06 -12.42 4.42
N ALA A 154 -28.16 -13.41 4.38
CA ALA A 154 -26.90 -13.30 3.65
C ALA A 154 -27.15 -13.34 2.13
N THR A 155 -26.56 -12.41 1.39
CA THR A 155 -26.72 -12.32 -0.07
C THR A 155 -25.79 -13.24 -0.82
N GLY A 156 -24.59 -13.49 -0.27
CA GLY A 156 -23.55 -14.28 -0.93
C GLY A 156 -22.23 -14.27 -0.16
N ILE A 157 -21.17 -14.62 -0.87
CA ILE A 157 -19.81 -14.77 -0.34
C ILE A 157 -18.99 -13.53 -0.72
N HIS A 158 -18.22 -13.05 0.22
CA HIS A 158 -17.22 -12.03 0.04
C HIS A 158 -15.83 -12.60 0.30
N ALA A 159 -14.80 -11.95 -0.22
CA ALA A 159 -13.41 -12.30 0.07
C ALA A 159 -12.60 -11.02 0.24
N ALA A 160 -11.73 -10.98 1.23
CA ALA A 160 -10.84 -9.85 1.48
C ALA A 160 -9.56 -10.30 2.20
N ILE A 161 -8.49 -9.54 2.01
CA ILE A 161 -7.38 -9.51 2.95
C ILE A 161 -7.82 -8.54 4.04
N ASP A 162 -7.82 -8.96 5.29
CA ASP A 162 -8.13 -8.14 6.46
C ASP A 162 -7.31 -8.62 7.66
N ASP A 163 -6.00 -8.51 7.53
CA ASP A 163 -5.02 -8.94 8.52
C ASP A 163 -4.68 -7.87 9.56
N GLY A 164 -5.40 -6.75 9.55
CA GLY A 164 -5.17 -5.59 10.42
C GLY A 164 -4.23 -4.54 9.84
N LEU A 165 -3.46 -4.88 8.79
CA LEU A 165 -2.61 -3.96 8.04
C LEU A 165 -3.21 -3.62 6.68
N LEU A 166 -3.77 -4.63 6.02
CA LEU A 166 -4.38 -4.52 4.71
C LEU A 166 -5.88 -4.79 4.83
N ASP A 167 -6.71 -3.94 4.23
CA ASP A 167 -8.13 -4.18 4.00
C ASP A 167 -8.38 -4.07 2.50
N ILE A 168 -8.19 -5.18 1.80
CA ILE A 168 -8.23 -5.24 0.34
C ILE A 168 -9.35 -6.20 -0.09
N PRO A 169 -10.43 -5.69 -0.71
CA PRO A 169 -11.51 -6.53 -1.20
C PRO A 169 -11.10 -7.28 -2.47
N PHE A 170 -11.61 -8.51 -2.59
CA PHE A 170 -11.49 -9.37 -3.77
C PHE A 170 -12.87 -9.63 -4.35
N LYS A 171 -12.96 -9.70 -5.68
CA LYS A 171 -14.19 -10.06 -6.37
C LYS A 171 -14.31 -11.60 -6.44
N VAL A 172 -15.34 -12.15 -5.80
CA VAL A 172 -15.67 -13.59 -5.92
C VAL A 172 -16.23 -13.87 -7.30
N LEU A 173 -15.68 -14.85 -8.00
CA LEU A 173 -16.06 -15.26 -9.35
C LEU A 173 -16.99 -16.46 -9.36
N SER A 174 -16.77 -17.40 -8.43
CA SER A 174 -17.59 -18.60 -8.27
C SER A 174 -17.33 -19.25 -6.92
N PHE A 175 -18.24 -20.07 -6.46
CA PHE A 175 -18.09 -20.94 -5.30
C PHE A 175 -19.07 -22.11 -5.37
N GLU A 176 -18.92 -23.05 -4.44
CA GLU A 176 -19.84 -24.16 -4.26
C GLU A 176 -20.34 -24.20 -2.82
N THR A 177 -21.62 -24.57 -2.64
CA THR A 177 -22.15 -25.03 -1.35
C THR A 177 -22.33 -26.52 -1.39
N VAL A 178 -21.84 -27.23 -0.40
CA VAL A 178 -21.92 -28.68 -0.30
C VAL A 178 -22.88 -29.07 0.82
N PHE A 179 -24.05 -29.55 0.47
CA PHE A 179 -25.04 -30.08 1.40
C PHE A 179 -24.88 -31.59 1.52
N PHE A 180 -25.61 -32.19 2.46
CA PHE A 180 -25.64 -33.65 2.63
C PHE A 180 -27.08 -34.14 2.59
N ASP A 181 -27.33 -35.15 1.80
CA ASP A 181 -28.63 -35.83 1.75
C ASP A 181 -28.88 -36.67 3.02
N ASN A 182 -30.02 -37.35 3.08
CA ASN A 182 -30.39 -38.19 4.23
C ASN A 182 -29.51 -39.44 4.37
N MET A 183 -28.81 -39.84 3.30
CA MET A 183 -27.85 -40.93 3.29
C MET A 183 -26.42 -40.51 3.60
N GLY A 184 -26.19 -39.19 3.77
CA GLY A 184 -24.89 -38.63 4.02
C GLY A 184 -24.04 -38.34 2.77
N ASN A 185 -24.61 -38.47 1.57
CA ASN A 185 -23.90 -38.17 0.33
C ASN A 185 -23.80 -36.67 0.16
N ALA A 186 -22.64 -36.21 -0.36
CA ALA A 186 -22.42 -34.83 -0.68
C ALA A 186 -23.20 -34.39 -1.92
N VAL A 187 -23.91 -33.27 -1.80
CA VAL A 187 -24.68 -32.64 -2.88
C VAL A 187 -24.10 -31.23 -3.14
N PRO A 188 -23.15 -31.11 -4.07
CA PRO A 188 -22.57 -29.79 -4.39
C PRO A 188 -23.53 -29.01 -5.27
N LEU A 189 -23.66 -27.69 -4.96
CA LEU A 189 -24.40 -26.72 -5.76
C LEU A 189 -23.47 -25.55 -6.06
N ALA A 190 -23.14 -25.39 -7.33
CA ALA A 190 -22.29 -24.30 -7.80
C ALA A 190 -23.07 -22.99 -7.93
N SER A 191 -22.38 -21.89 -7.70
CA SER A 191 -22.83 -20.53 -8.00
C SER A 191 -21.84 -19.83 -8.89
N ALA A 192 -22.34 -19.15 -9.92
CA ALA A 192 -21.56 -18.23 -10.74
C ALA A 192 -21.64 -16.84 -10.10
N GLY A 193 -20.46 -16.28 -9.77
CA GLY A 193 -20.36 -14.98 -9.06
C GLY A 193 -20.39 -15.15 -7.55
N ALA A 194 -20.65 -14.03 -6.85
CA ALA A 194 -20.60 -13.95 -5.40
C ALA A 194 -21.91 -14.32 -4.70
N ASN A 195 -23.04 -14.24 -5.40
CA ASN A 195 -24.36 -14.37 -4.80
C ASN A 195 -24.82 -15.84 -4.74
N PHE A 196 -25.58 -16.17 -3.70
CA PHE A 196 -26.25 -17.47 -3.62
C PHE A 196 -27.30 -17.62 -4.72
N SER A 197 -27.28 -18.75 -5.42
CA SER A 197 -28.30 -19.14 -6.39
C SER A 197 -29.64 -19.47 -5.70
N GLU A 198 -30.74 -19.43 -6.44
CA GLU A 198 -32.06 -19.78 -5.87
C GLU A 198 -32.08 -21.24 -5.35
N ARG A 199 -31.45 -22.18 -6.05
CA ARG A 199 -31.30 -23.58 -5.56
C ARG A 199 -30.58 -23.65 -4.21
N GLN A 200 -29.51 -22.88 -4.01
CA GLN A 200 -28.82 -22.81 -2.71
C GLN A 200 -29.73 -22.23 -1.64
N ARG A 201 -30.49 -21.17 -1.95
CA ARG A 201 -31.46 -20.57 -1.02
C ARG A 201 -32.61 -21.52 -0.65
N GLU A 202 -33.09 -22.35 -1.58
CA GLU A 202 -34.06 -23.40 -1.30
C GLU A 202 -33.51 -24.44 -0.32
N GLU A 203 -32.27 -24.87 -0.51
CA GLU A 203 -31.64 -25.80 0.43
C GLU A 203 -31.47 -25.14 1.82
N PHE A 204 -31.12 -23.84 1.92
CA PHE A 204 -31.07 -23.13 3.20
C PHE A 204 -32.44 -23.13 3.91
N ARG A 205 -33.54 -22.98 3.17
CA ARG A 205 -34.91 -23.06 3.75
C ARG A 205 -35.22 -24.43 4.33
N ARG A 206 -34.66 -25.50 3.75
CA ARG A 206 -34.87 -26.92 4.18
C ARG A 206 -34.01 -27.31 5.36
N LEU A 207 -32.88 -26.60 5.60
CA LEU A 207 -31.98 -26.97 6.68
C LEU A 207 -32.68 -26.83 8.06
N SER A 208 -32.61 -27.91 8.83
CA SER A 208 -33.04 -27.92 10.23
C SER A 208 -31.89 -27.56 11.15
N ARG A 209 -32.21 -27.30 12.44
CA ARG A 209 -31.23 -26.99 13.47
C ARG A 209 -30.18 -28.10 13.59
N ASN A 210 -28.91 -27.69 13.84
CA ASN A 210 -27.72 -28.54 13.94
C ASN A 210 -27.29 -29.23 12.64
N ARG A 211 -27.95 -28.96 11.52
CA ARG A 211 -27.45 -29.42 10.21
C ARG A 211 -26.28 -28.51 9.78
N ARG A 212 -25.36 -29.13 9.08
CA ARG A 212 -24.13 -28.44 8.56
C ARG A 212 -24.08 -28.53 7.05
N PHE A 213 -23.45 -27.54 6.47
CA PHE A 213 -23.03 -27.55 5.07
C PHE A 213 -21.70 -26.82 4.95
N TYR A 214 -21.03 -26.96 3.81
CA TYR A 214 -19.76 -26.31 3.54
C TYR A 214 -19.88 -25.37 2.37
N ILE A 215 -19.11 -24.30 2.42
CA ILE A 215 -18.88 -23.41 1.30
C ILE A 215 -17.42 -23.59 0.90
N SER A 216 -17.17 -24.00 -0.33
CA SER A 216 -15.86 -24.43 -0.83
C SER A 216 -15.65 -24.05 -2.29
N HIS A 217 -14.48 -24.39 -2.85
CA HIS A 217 -14.10 -24.12 -4.23
C HIS A 217 -14.30 -22.65 -4.63
N ILE A 218 -14.00 -21.74 -3.69
CA ILE A 218 -14.18 -20.31 -3.89
C ILE A 218 -13.07 -19.79 -4.79
N LYS A 219 -13.46 -19.22 -5.94
CA LYS A 219 -12.55 -18.50 -6.84
C LYS A 219 -12.74 -17.00 -6.66
N ALA A 220 -11.66 -16.28 -6.47
CA ALA A 220 -11.70 -14.82 -6.32
C ALA A 220 -10.56 -14.16 -7.10
N VAL A 221 -10.81 -12.96 -7.62
CA VAL A 221 -9.80 -12.14 -8.30
C VAL A 221 -9.54 -10.88 -7.48
N GLY A 222 -8.27 -10.60 -7.27
CA GLY A 222 -7.81 -9.41 -6.55
C GLY A 222 -7.68 -8.18 -7.46
N PRO A 223 -7.38 -7.01 -6.87
CA PRO A 223 -7.08 -5.79 -7.62
C PRO A 223 -5.80 -5.91 -8.47
N ASP A 224 -4.96 -6.90 -8.19
CA ASP A 224 -3.78 -7.28 -8.98
C ASP A 224 -4.12 -8.08 -10.25
N GLY A 225 -5.41 -8.36 -10.51
CA GLY A 225 -5.89 -9.13 -11.65
C GLY A 225 -5.63 -10.63 -11.56
N ILE A 226 -5.05 -11.13 -10.45
CA ILE A 226 -4.72 -12.55 -10.30
C ILE A 226 -5.90 -13.31 -9.68
N THR A 227 -6.36 -14.36 -10.40
CA THR A 227 -7.37 -15.27 -9.86
C THR A 227 -6.75 -16.25 -8.88
N ARG A 228 -7.42 -16.44 -7.74
CA ARG A 228 -7.02 -17.35 -6.67
C ARG A 228 -8.10 -18.35 -6.38
N ASN A 229 -7.70 -19.60 -6.14
CA ASN A 229 -8.57 -20.63 -5.60
C ASN A 229 -8.34 -20.70 -4.09
N LEU A 230 -9.36 -20.36 -3.30
CA LEU A 230 -9.27 -20.40 -1.85
C LEU A 230 -9.46 -21.84 -1.39
N SER A 231 -8.43 -22.38 -0.74
CA SER A 231 -8.41 -23.78 -0.30
C SER A 231 -9.23 -24.03 0.97
N ALA A 232 -9.44 -23.01 1.79
CA ALA A 232 -10.19 -23.15 3.04
C ALA A 232 -11.69 -23.25 2.76
N ALA A 233 -12.29 -24.36 3.16
CA ALA A 233 -13.74 -24.53 3.19
C ALA A 233 -14.31 -23.87 4.46
N MET A 234 -15.42 -23.17 4.32
CA MET A 234 -16.17 -22.57 5.44
C MET A 234 -17.26 -23.57 5.87
N GLU A 235 -17.14 -24.12 7.08
CA GLU A 235 -18.22 -24.91 7.69
C GLU A 235 -19.28 -23.97 8.26
N VAL A 236 -20.55 -24.23 7.97
CA VAL A 236 -21.69 -23.52 8.54
C VAL A 236 -22.60 -24.52 9.27
N ILE A 237 -22.87 -24.24 10.55
CA ILE A 237 -23.75 -25.05 11.42
C ILE A 237 -24.98 -24.21 11.74
N VAL A 238 -26.16 -24.63 11.27
CA VAL A 238 -27.42 -23.91 11.45
C VAL A 238 -27.91 -24.03 12.90
N ARG A 239 -28.24 -22.90 13.52
CA ARG A 239 -28.84 -22.81 14.85
C ARG A 239 -30.27 -22.32 14.85
#